data_84a1ee3f1d2f6c5648dfd2671d8a30a7
#
_entry.id   84a1ee3f1d2f6c5648dfd2671d8a30a7
#
_cell.length_a   1.000
_cell.length_b   1.000
_cell.length_c   1.000
_cell.angle_alpha   90.00
_cell.angle_beta   90.00
_cell.angle_gamma   90.00
#
_symmetry.space_group_name_H-M   'P 1'
#
loop_
_entity.id
_entity.type
_entity.pdbx_description
1 polymer ?
#
loop_
_entity_poly.entity_id
_entity_poly.type
_entity_poly.pdbx_seq_one_letter_code
_entity_poly.pdbx_strand_id
1 'polypeptide(L)'
;DHLNKIAKLLSNKVNLKKNDAILDIASNDGTLLNSYKKKNILKVGVDPIIEKFKKFYKSKDYQINSFFSYKSIIKRKIKNKFKIITALAVFYDLKNPNNFLKDVKKLIDQKKGIFLLEFADLLSIVKYKLFDTICHEHLEYYSAKVVLEMVKKNGLKVFDIDTNDINGGSIRFFICNNEASYKVNNKNINNYLKEEKKYNLERKSTFLSFFKEVKNLKKIVNKTINQ
;
A
#
# COMPACT_ATOMS: atom_id res chain seq x y z
N ASP A 1 -12.16 -0.23 11.70
CA ASP A 1 -11.32 -1.15 12.48
C ASP A 1 -10.14 -1.77 11.69
N HIS A 2 -10.12 -1.66 10.39
CA HIS A 2 -9.07 -2.15 9.49
C HIS A 2 -7.68 -1.60 9.87
N LEU A 3 -7.55 -0.29 10.05
CA LEU A 3 -6.28 0.37 10.39
C LEU A 3 -5.73 -0.07 11.76
N ASN A 4 -6.61 -0.33 12.74
CA ASN A 4 -6.19 -0.88 14.04
C ASN A 4 -5.60 -2.29 13.88
N LYS A 5 -6.19 -3.14 13.02
CA LYS A 5 -5.66 -4.48 12.72
C LYS A 5 -4.28 -4.39 12.06
N ILE A 6 -4.09 -3.47 11.09
CA ILE A 6 -2.79 -3.21 10.45
C ILE A 6 -1.75 -2.78 11.48
N ALA A 7 -2.06 -1.78 12.31
CA ALA A 7 -1.14 -1.27 13.32
C ALA A 7 -0.71 -2.36 14.32
N LYS A 8 -1.66 -3.19 14.78
CA LYS A 8 -1.40 -4.32 15.68
C LYS A 8 -0.52 -5.38 15.00
N LEU A 9 -0.88 -5.78 13.77
CA LEU A 9 -0.14 -6.77 12.99
C LEU A 9 1.32 -6.36 12.79
N LEU A 10 1.54 -5.14 12.31
CA LEU A 10 2.89 -4.62 12.05
C LEU A 10 3.69 -4.45 13.33
N SER A 11 3.08 -3.92 14.39
CA SER A 11 3.74 -3.78 15.71
C SER A 11 4.28 -5.13 16.22
N ASN A 12 3.50 -6.20 16.05
CA ASN A 12 3.89 -7.54 16.46
C ASN A 12 4.99 -8.12 15.54
N LYS A 13 4.82 -7.97 14.20
CA LYS A 13 5.81 -8.50 13.23
C LYS A 13 7.21 -7.91 13.41
N VAL A 14 7.33 -6.61 13.69
CA VAL A 14 8.64 -5.97 13.92
C VAL A 14 9.08 -5.99 15.38
N ASN A 15 8.24 -6.47 16.31
CA ASN A 15 8.46 -6.32 17.76
C ASN A 15 8.76 -4.86 18.13
N LEU A 16 7.82 -3.97 17.83
CA LEU A 16 7.95 -2.52 17.95
C LEU A 16 8.33 -2.11 19.38
N LYS A 17 9.41 -1.37 19.55
CA LYS A 17 9.99 -0.99 20.85
C LYS A 17 9.93 0.52 21.07
N LYS A 18 10.21 0.95 22.30
CA LYS A 18 10.46 2.36 22.64
C LYS A 18 11.60 2.90 21.74
N ASN A 19 11.48 4.14 21.31
CA ASN A 19 12.38 4.87 20.42
C ASN A 19 12.45 4.36 18.97
N ASP A 20 11.68 3.33 18.60
CA ASP A 20 11.50 2.98 17.20
C ASP A 20 10.71 4.09 16.47
N ALA A 21 10.89 4.16 15.16
CA ALA A 21 10.21 5.12 14.29
C ALA A 21 9.26 4.41 13.31
N ILE A 22 8.12 5.03 13.05
CA ILE A 22 7.15 4.61 12.04
C ILE A 22 6.85 5.78 11.11
N LEU A 23 6.63 5.48 9.84
CA LEU A 23 6.27 6.44 8.79
C LEU A 23 5.00 5.98 8.10
N ASP A 24 4.03 6.87 8.02
CA ASP A 24 2.83 6.67 7.23
C ASP A 24 2.83 7.63 6.03
N ILE A 25 2.83 7.07 4.82
CA ILE A 25 2.86 7.82 3.55
C ILE A 25 1.44 7.95 3.04
N ALA A 26 1.04 9.15 2.61
CA ALA A 26 -0.35 9.54 2.37
C ALA A 26 -1.20 9.35 3.64
N SER A 27 -0.70 9.90 4.73
CA SER A 27 -1.22 9.67 6.09
C SER A 27 -2.57 10.35 6.37
N ASN A 28 -3.05 11.19 5.45
CA ASN A 28 -4.34 11.87 5.49
C ASN A 28 -4.60 12.52 6.86
N ASP A 29 -5.56 12.02 7.63
CA ASP A 29 -5.95 12.53 8.97
C ASP A 29 -5.15 11.91 10.14
N GLY A 30 -4.16 11.04 9.86
CA GLY A 30 -3.33 10.40 10.88
C GLY A 30 -4.02 9.26 11.63
N THR A 31 -5.18 8.77 11.18
CA THR A 31 -5.93 7.69 11.86
C THR A 31 -5.08 6.43 12.02
N LEU A 32 -4.29 6.03 11.02
CA LEU A 32 -3.39 4.89 11.14
C LEU A 32 -2.30 5.14 12.18
N LEU A 33 -1.67 6.31 12.19
CA LEU A 33 -0.68 6.67 13.21
C LEU A 33 -1.26 6.64 14.62
N ASN A 34 -2.51 7.10 14.78
CA ASN A 34 -3.23 7.05 16.05
C ASN A 34 -3.56 5.62 16.50
N SER A 35 -3.64 4.66 15.58
CA SER A 35 -3.90 3.25 15.86
C SER A 35 -2.72 2.53 16.54
N TYR A 36 -1.50 3.04 16.40
CA TYR A 36 -0.33 2.48 17.10
C TYR A 36 -0.36 2.84 18.59
N LYS A 37 -0.52 1.83 19.46
CA LYS A 37 -0.68 2.00 20.92
C LYS A 37 0.65 2.08 21.67
N LYS A 38 1.77 1.70 21.05
CA LYS A 38 3.11 1.74 21.68
C LYS A 38 3.47 3.17 22.07
N LYS A 39 3.81 3.38 23.35
CA LYS A 39 4.27 4.67 23.87
C LYS A 39 5.75 4.92 23.49
N ASN A 40 6.11 6.19 23.39
CA ASN A 40 7.50 6.64 23.15
C ASN A 40 8.11 6.08 21.85
N ILE A 41 7.32 5.98 20.79
CA ILE A 41 7.78 5.78 19.42
C ILE A 41 7.70 7.09 18.66
N LEU A 42 8.57 7.27 17.68
CA LEU A 42 8.50 8.39 16.75
C LEU A 42 7.47 8.08 15.66
N LYS A 43 6.43 8.89 15.56
CA LYS A 43 5.41 8.78 14.52
C LYS A 43 5.57 9.92 13.52
N VAL A 44 5.63 9.57 12.25
CA VAL A 44 5.79 10.52 11.15
C VAL A 44 4.69 10.30 10.12
N GLY A 45 3.91 11.33 9.84
CA GLY A 45 2.95 11.37 8.74
C GLY A 45 3.45 12.29 7.64
N VAL A 46 3.32 11.87 6.40
CA VAL A 46 3.61 12.71 5.23
C VAL A 46 2.45 12.67 4.24
N ASP A 47 1.88 13.85 3.98
CA ASP A 47 0.76 14.00 3.06
C ASP A 47 0.64 15.48 2.65
N PRO A 48 0.35 15.83 1.38
CA PRO A 48 0.20 17.21 0.95
C PRO A 48 -1.03 17.92 1.53
N ILE A 49 -1.99 17.22 2.12
CA ILE A 49 -3.21 17.80 2.69
C ILE A 49 -3.24 17.81 4.22
N ILE A 50 -2.14 17.51 4.90
CA ILE A 50 -2.05 17.44 6.37
C ILE A 50 -2.59 18.69 7.06
N GLU A 51 -2.36 19.88 6.51
CA GLU A 51 -2.85 21.12 7.14
C GLU A 51 -4.38 21.15 7.32
N LYS A 52 -5.14 20.50 6.42
CA LYS A 52 -6.62 20.37 6.55
C LYS A 52 -7.01 19.49 7.73
N PHE A 53 -6.17 18.53 8.09
CA PHE A 53 -6.44 17.49 9.09
C PHE A 53 -5.57 17.60 10.34
N LYS A 54 -4.79 18.67 10.49
CA LYS A 54 -3.82 18.86 11.56
C LYS A 54 -4.38 18.64 12.97
N LYS A 55 -5.65 18.99 13.20
CA LYS A 55 -6.33 18.82 14.50
C LYS A 55 -6.48 17.36 14.94
N PHE A 56 -6.40 16.39 14.02
CA PHE A 56 -6.54 14.97 14.34
C PHE A 56 -5.21 14.30 14.69
N TYR A 57 -4.08 14.95 14.37
CA TYR A 57 -2.76 14.46 14.76
C TYR A 57 -2.46 14.79 16.22
N LYS A 58 -1.72 13.91 16.87
CA LYS A 58 -1.23 14.19 18.23
C LYS A 58 -0.08 15.19 18.17
N SER A 59 0.04 16.03 19.18
CA SER A 59 1.06 17.10 19.24
C SER A 59 2.51 16.62 19.15
N LYS A 60 2.77 15.34 19.48
CA LYS A 60 4.10 14.72 19.42
C LYS A 60 4.44 14.08 18.07
N ASP A 61 3.48 13.99 17.15
CA ASP A 61 3.68 13.38 15.86
C ASP A 61 4.33 14.39 14.89
N TYR A 62 5.29 13.92 14.08
CA TYR A 62 5.85 14.74 13.00
C TYR A 62 4.88 14.77 11.84
N GLN A 63 4.46 15.96 11.46
CA GLN A 63 3.54 16.23 10.36
C GLN A 63 4.31 16.90 9.23
N ILE A 64 4.37 16.24 8.07
CA ILE A 64 5.10 16.73 6.90
C ILE A 64 4.09 17.02 5.78
N ASN A 65 3.71 18.29 5.66
CA ASN A 65 2.80 18.76 4.63
C ASN A 65 3.51 18.87 3.28
N SER A 66 3.65 17.73 2.60
CA SER A 66 4.26 17.63 1.26
C SER A 66 4.00 16.25 0.65
N PHE A 67 4.22 16.13 -0.65
CA PHE A 67 4.37 14.82 -1.26
C PHE A 67 5.57 14.08 -0.67
N PHE A 68 5.44 12.75 -0.56
CA PHE A 68 6.49 11.90 -0.05
C PHE A 68 7.73 11.93 -0.94
N SER A 69 8.87 12.11 -0.33
CA SER A 69 10.20 11.89 -0.89
C SER A 69 11.22 11.71 0.23
N TYR A 70 12.34 11.06 -0.07
CA TYR A 70 13.46 11.00 0.88
C TYR A 70 13.86 12.40 1.37
N LYS A 71 13.93 13.37 0.44
CA LYS A 71 14.28 14.77 0.76
C LYS A 71 13.30 15.43 1.75
N SER A 72 11.98 15.18 1.60
CA SER A 72 10.98 15.78 2.50
C SER A 72 11.12 15.27 3.94
N ILE A 73 11.55 14.02 4.13
CA ILE A 73 11.76 13.42 5.45
C ILE A 73 13.03 13.97 6.09
N ILE A 74 14.18 13.95 5.38
CA ILE A 74 15.46 14.37 5.95
C ILE A 74 15.52 15.87 6.28
N LYS A 75 14.79 16.73 5.56
CA LYS A 75 14.64 18.15 5.88
C LYS A 75 14.12 18.40 7.30
N ARG A 76 13.38 17.47 7.87
CA ARG A 76 12.90 17.51 9.26
C ARG A 76 13.90 17.02 10.28
N LYS A 77 15.17 16.77 9.88
CA LYS A 77 16.26 16.27 10.71
C LYS A 77 15.95 14.92 11.39
N ILE A 78 15.04 14.13 10.78
CA ILE A 78 14.72 12.78 11.24
C ILE A 78 15.84 11.86 10.79
N LYS A 79 16.67 11.42 11.75
CA LYS A 79 17.81 10.52 11.49
C LYS A 79 17.46 9.04 11.63
N ASN A 80 16.31 8.73 12.21
CA ASN A 80 15.90 7.36 12.46
C ASN A 80 15.62 6.62 11.15
N LYS A 81 16.03 5.35 11.10
CA LYS A 81 15.46 4.41 10.12
C LYS A 81 14.12 3.91 10.63
N PHE A 82 13.16 3.76 9.73
CA PHE A 82 11.80 3.39 10.10
C PHE A 82 11.65 1.88 10.23
N LYS A 83 11.15 1.42 11.37
CA LYS A 83 10.78 0.01 11.60
C LYS A 83 9.53 -0.37 10.82
N ILE A 84 8.62 0.57 10.64
CA ILE A 84 7.41 0.40 9.87
C ILE A 84 7.31 1.59 8.93
N ILE A 85 7.06 1.30 7.66
CA ILE A 85 6.60 2.26 6.66
C ILE A 85 5.28 1.73 6.13
N THR A 86 4.27 2.58 6.00
CA THR A 86 2.98 2.23 5.42
C THR A 86 2.66 3.15 4.23
N ALA A 87 2.04 2.59 3.21
CA ALA A 87 1.44 3.33 2.11
C ALA A 87 0.15 2.59 1.71
N LEU A 88 -0.99 3.16 2.08
CA LEU A 88 -2.30 2.58 1.84
C LEU A 88 -3.04 3.41 0.80
N ALA A 89 -3.56 2.75 -0.24
CA ALA A 89 -4.38 3.36 -1.29
C ALA A 89 -3.75 4.61 -1.95
N VAL A 90 -2.45 4.53 -2.29
CA VAL A 90 -1.71 5.66 -2.92
C VAL A 90 -0.77 5.23 -4.04
N PHE A 91 -0.40 3.95 -4.12
CA PHE A 91 0.65 3.51 -5.03
C PHE A 91 0.25 3.62 -6.51
N TYR A 92 -1.02 3.42 -6.80
CA TYR A 92 -1.61 3.51 -8.14
C TYR A 92 -1.73 4.97 -8.66
N ASP A 93 -1.57 5.98 -7.79
CA ASP A 93 -1.61 7.42 -8.14
C ASP A 93 -0.22 7.99 -8.44
N LEU A 94 0.83 7.18 -8.31
CA LEU A 94 2.20 7.66 -8.41
C LEU A 94 2.66 7.81 -9.85
N LYS A 95 3.08 9.01 -10.24
CA LYS A 95 3.74 9.26 -11.55
C LYS A 95 5.07 8.51 -11.71
N ASN A 96 5.77 8.24 -10.60
CA ASN A 96 7.07 7.54 -10.63
C ASN A 96 7.22 6.56 -9.45
N PRO A 97 6.60 5.38 -9.52
CA PRO A 97 6.62 4.38 -8.47
C PRO A 97 8.03 3.82 -8.18
N ASN A 98 8.92 3.79 -9.17
CA ASN A 98 10.30 3.35 -8.95
C ASN A 98 11.09 4.33 -8.06
N ASN A 99 10.93 5.64 -8.23
CA ASN A 99 11.57 6.62 -7.35
C ASN A 99 10.99 6.55 -5.93
N PHE A 100 9.69 6.32 -5.82
CA PHE A 100 9.03 6.09 -4.54
C PHE A 100 9.65 4.88 -3.79
N LEU A 101 9.81 3.73 -4.45
CA LEU A 101 10.44 2.53 -3.87
C LEU A 101 11.91 2.75 -3.49
N LYS A 102 12.67 3.50 -4.31
CA LYS A 102 14.05 3.89 -3.98
C LYS A 102 14.12 4.75 -2.71
N ASP A 103 13.18 5.66 -2.54
CA ASP A 103 13.14 6.53 -1.36
C ASP A 103 12.67 5.77 -0.12
N VAL A 104 11.72 4.84 -0.24
CA VAL A 104 11.36 3.89 0.81
C VAL A 104 12.59 3.08 1.25
N LYS A 105 13.36 2.53 0.28
CA LYS A 105 14.57 1.75 0.57
C LYS A 105 15.61 2.53 1.38
N LYS A 106 15.77 3.83 1.12
CA LYS A 106 16.70 4.69 1.87
C LYS A 106 16.26 4.91 3.31
N LEU A 107 14.95 4.86 3.58
CA LEU A 107 14.36 5.21 4.87
C LEU A 107 14.10 4.01 5.77
N ILE A 108 13.79 2.86 5.21
CA ILE A 108 13.46 1.64 5.95
C ILE A 108 14.67 1.10 6.75
N ASP A 109 14.43 0.55 7.95
CA ASP A 109 15.45 -0.19 8.69
C ASP A 109 15.90 -1.42 7.90
N GLN A 110 17.20 -1.53 7.68
CA GLN A 110 17.77 -2.55 6.78
C GLN A 110 17.58 -3.99 7.27
N LYS A 111 17.58 -4.20 8.59
CA LYS A 111 17.56 -5.55 9.18
C LYS A 111 16.17 -6.03 9.57
N LYS A 112 15.33 -5.13 10.06
CA LYS A 112 14.03 -5.46 10.69
C LYS A 112 12.89 -4.55 10.25
N GLY A 113 13.09 -3.66 9.28
CA GLY A 113 12.03 -2.79 8.79
C GLY A 113 11.05 -3.53 7.90
N ILE A 114 9.76 -3.19 8.03
CA ILE A 114 8.69 -3.65 7.13
C ILE A 114 8.08 -2.42 6.45
N PHE A 115 8.02 -2.46 5.14
CA PHE A 115 7.18 -1.59 4.34
C PHE A 115 5.91 -2.35 3.96
N LEU A 116 4.75 -1.88 4.45
CA LEU A 116 3.45 -2.38 4.07
C LEU A 116 2.89 -1.51 2.95
N LEU A 117 2.65 -2.14 1.82
CA LEU A 117 2.01 -1.53 0.67
C LEU A 117 0.65 -2.21 0.45
N GLU A 118 -0.46 -1.44 0.50
CA GLU A 118 -1.81 -1.96 0.29
C GLU A 118 -2.58 -1.09 -0.68
N PHE A 119 -3.26 -1.71 -1.65
CA PHE A 119 -4.09 -1.01 -2.63
C PHE A 119 -5.09 -1.95 -3.31
N ALA A 120 -6.00 -1.37 -4.09
CA ALA A 120 -7.03 -2.10 -4.84
C ALA A 120 -6.39 -3.13 -5.78
N ASP A 121 -6.80 -4.38 -5.65
CA ASP A 121 -6.21 -5.53 -6.33
C ASP A 121 -6.72 -5.68 -7.77
N LEU A 122 -5.81 -5.68 -8.75
CA LEU A 122 -6.19 -5.86 -10.16
C LEU A 122 -6.89 -7.20 -10.43
N LEU A 123 -6.48 -8.27 -9.74
CA LEU A 123 -7.15 -9.56 -9.85
C LEU A 123 -8.61 -9.45 -9.39
N SER A 124 -8.84 -8.83 -8.24
CA SER A 124 -10.18 -8.61 -7.70
C SER A 124 -11.02 -7.70 -8.59
N ILE A 125 -10.42 -6.65 -9.15
CA ILE A 125 -11.09 -5.74 -10.12
C ILE A 125 -11.64 -6.54 -11.30
N VAL A 126 -10.82 -7.38 -11.92
CA VAL A 126 -11.23 -8.18 -13.08
C VAL A 126 -12.21 -9.27 -12.69
N LYS A 127 -11.93 -10.00 -11.60
CA LYS A 127 -12.73 -11.14 -11.11
C LYS A 127 -14.14 -10.74 -10.71
N TYR A 128 -14.27 -9.65 -9.96
CA TYR A 128 -15.54 -9.19 -9.39
C TYR A 128 -16.15 -8.01 -10.14
N LYS A 129 -15.52 -7.58 -11.26
CA LYS A 129 -15.99 -6.49 -12.10
C LYS A 129 -16.15 -5.16 -11.33
N LEU A 130 -15.15 -4.84 -10.53
CA LEU A 130 -15.11 -3.62 -9.70
C LEU A 130 -14.77 -2.41 -10.59
N PHE A 131 -15.69 -2.04 -11.49
CA PHE A 131 -15.48 -0.97 -12.46
C PHE A 131 -15.47 0.43 -11.82
N ASP A 132 -16.05 0.58 -10.65
CA ASP A 132 -16.04 1.80 -9.85
C ASP A 132 -14.63 2.18 -9.37
N THR A 133 -13.72 1.22 -9.27
CA THR A 133 -12.29 1.46 -8.98
C THR A 133 -11.59 2.14 -10.17
N ILE A 134 -12.16 2.05 -11.39
CA ILE A 134 -11.55 2.64 -12.59
C ILE A 134 -11.97 4.10 -12.70
N CYS A 135 -11.09 5.00 -12.27
CA CYS A 135 -11.30 6.43 -12.30
C CYS A 135 -10.06 7.17 -12.84
N HIS A 136 -10.22 8.45 -13.17
CA HIS A 136 -9.15 9.27 -13.75
C HIS A 136 -8.01 9.59 -12.78
N GLU A 137 -8.22 9.41 -11.47
CA GLU A 137 -7.21 9.64 -10.44
C GLU A 137 -6.22 8.48 -10.34
N HIS A 138 -6.66 7.25 -10.65
CA HIS A 138 -5.81 6.07 -10.65
C HIS A 138 -5.02 5.98 -11.96
N LEU A 139 -3.73 6.29 -11.91
CA LEU A 139 -2.86 6.29 -13.10
C LEU A 139 -2.52 4.88 -13.57
N GLU A 140 -2.47 3.91 -12.66
CA GLU A 140 -2.00 2.56 -12.93
C GLU A 140 -2.83 1.50 -12.16
N TYR A 141 -2.91 0.30 -12.73
CA TYR A 141 -3.51 -0.87 -12.10
C TYR A 141 -2.50 -2.01 -12.12
N TYR A 142 -2.02 -2.41 -10.95
CA TYR A 142 -0.90 -3.33 -10.83
C TYR A 142 -1.35 -4.76 -10.57
N SER A 143 -0.78 -5.72 -11.33
CA SER A 143 -0.77 -7.13 -10.92
C SER A 143 0.30 -7.38 -9.86
N ALA A 144 0.13 -8.41 -9.04
CA ALA A 144 1.15 -8.78 -8.05
C ALA A 144 2.48 -9.12 -8.70
N LYS A 145 2.48 -9.77 -9.85
CA LYS A 145 3.70 -10.07 -10.62
C LYS A 145 4.51 -8.81 -10.90
N VAL A 146 3.87 -7.76 -11.42
CA VAL A 146 4.54 -6.49 -11.73
C VAL A 146 5.11 -5.83 -10.48
N VAL A 147 4.35 -5.83 -9.37
CA VAL A 147 4.82 -5.26 -8.10
C VAL A 147 6.04 -6.02 -7.56
N LEU A 148 6.02 -7.35 -7.61
CA LEU A 148 7.16 -8.19 -7.22
C LEU A 148 8.44 -7.85 -7.99
N GLU A 149 8.32 -7.68 -9.32
CA GLU A 149 9.42 -7.29 -10.20
C GLU A 149 9.93 -5.87 -9.88
N MET A 150 9.03 -4.91 -9.70
CA MET A 150 9.38 -3.53 -9.34
C MET A 150 10.11 -3.46 -8.00
N VAL A 151 9.59 -4.14 -6.98
CA VAL A 151 10.19 -4.21 -5.65
C VAL A 151 11.60 -4.79 -5.72
N LYS A 152 11.76 -5.92 -6.44
CA LYS A 152 13.07 -6.57 -6.66
C LYS A 152 14.05 -5.67 -7.39
N LYS A 153 13.62 -5.01 -8.47
CA LYS A 153 14.45 -4.07 -9.26
C LYS A 153 14.97 -2.92 -8.41
N ASN A 154 14.24 -2.49 -7.39
CA ASN A 154 14.63 -1.42 -6.49
C ASN A 154 15.41 -1.91 -5.24
N GLY A 155 15.85 -3.18 -5.21
CA GLY A 155 16.68 -3.75 -4.15
C GLY A 155 15.94 -3.95 -2.84
N LEU A 156 14.65 -4.21 -2.92
CA LEU A 156 13.76 -4.65 -1.86
C LEU A 156 13.27 -6.06 -2.19
N LYS A 157 12.66 -6.75 -1.22
CA LYS A 157 11.97 -8.04 -1.46
C LYS A 157 10.59 -8.05 -0.84
N VAL A 158 9.62 -8.63 -1.54
CA VAL A 158 8.35 -9.00 -0.94
C VAL A 158 8.56 -10.33 -0.22
N PHE A 159 8.25 -10.37 1.06
CA PHE A 159 8.39 -11.61 1.83
C PHE A 159 7.05 -12.29 2.14
N ASP A 160 5.93 -11.57 1.98
CA ASP A 160 4.59 -12.15 2.12
C ASP A 160 3.55 -11.30 1.37
N ILE A 161 2.41 -11.91 1.03
CA ILE A 161 1.24 -11.25 0.42
C ILE A 161 0.01 -11.66 1.23
N ASP A 162 -0.92 -10.74 1.40
CA ASP A 162 -2.22 -10.95 2.02
C ASP A 162 -3.29 -10.21 1.22
N THR A 163 -4.54 -10.63 1.34
CA THR A 163 -5.69 -10.00 0.69
C THR A 163 -6.76 -9.68 1.73
N ASN A 164 -7.59 -8.70 1.42
CA ASN A 164 -8.73 -8.34 2.26
C ASN A 164 -9.86 -7.74 1.40
N ASP A 165 -11.04 -7.59 2.00
CA ASP A 165 -12.25 -7.16 1.29
C ASP A 165 -12.44 -5.63 1.24
N ILE A 166 -11.44 -4.84 1.65
CA ILE A 166 -11.51 -3.37 1.60
C ILE A 166 -11.60 -2.93 0.13
N ASN A 167 -12.51 -2.00 -0.15
CA ASN A 167 -12.78 -1.48 -1.49
C ASN A 167 -13.15 -2.59 -2.51
N GLY A 168 -13.83 -3.66 -2.05
CA GLY A 168 -14.21 -4.79 -2.89
C GLY A 168 -13.11 -5.80 -3.15
N GLY A 169 -11.90 -5.54 -2.68
CA GLY A 169 -10.73 -6.42 -2.75
C GLY A 169 -9.45 -5.62 -2.83
N SER A 170 -8.60 -5.75 -1.80
CA SER A 170 -7.28 -5.13 -1.76
C SER A 170 -6.20 -6.19 -1.55
N ILE A 171 -5.04 -5.94 -2.16
CA ILE A 171 -3.83 -6.74 -1.96
C ILE A 171 -2.87 -5.99 -1.06
N ARG A 172 -2.20 -6.72 -0.19
CA ARG A 172 -1.22 -6.23 0.77
C ARG A 172 0.11 -6.93 0.56
N PHE A 173 1.14 -6.14 0.31
CA PHE A 173 2.51 -6.63 0.19
C PHE A 173 3.31 -6.28 1.45
N PHE A 174 3.91 -7.30 2.06
CA PHE A 174 4.89 -7.14 3.12
C PHE A 174 6.29 -7.11 2.50
N ILE A 175 6.89 -5.93 2.51
CA ILE A 175 8.15 -5.63 1.82
C ILE A 175 9.23 -5.33 2.85
N CYS A 176 10.46 -5.76 2.61
CA CYS A 176 11.61 -5.43 3.42
C CYS A 176 12.87 -5.23 2.55
N ASN A 177 13.95 -4.79 3.18
CA ASN A 177 15.24 -4.75 2.50
C ASN A 177 15.69 -6.17 2.15
N ASN A 178 16.43 -6.35 1.04
CA ASN A 178 16.96 -7.67 0.66
C ASN A 178 17.78 -8.33 1.76
N GLU A 179 18.51 -7.54 2.57
CA GLU A 179 19.37 -8.01 3.66
C GLU A 179 18.58 -8.34 4.94
N ALA A 180 17.29 -8.01 4.99
CA ALA A 180 16.48 -8.27 6.17
C ALA A 180 16.24 -9.78 6.37
N SER A 181 16.17 -10.21 7.63
CA SER A 181 16.06 -11.62 8.02
C SER A 181 14.70 -12.27 7.81
N TYR A 182 13.73 -11.54 7.24
CA TYR A 182 12.40 -12.10 6.97
C TYR A 182 12.47 -13.22 5.92
N LYS A 183 11.97 -14.39 6.29
CA LYS A 183 11.82 -15.53 5.37
C LYS A 183 10.69 -15.27 4.39
N VAL A 184 10.94 -15.54 3.11
CA VAL A 184 9.93 -15.38 2.06
C VAL A 184 8.92 -16.51 2.14
N ASN A 185 7.63 -16.18 2.21
CA ASN A 185 6.52 -17.12 2.15
C ASN A 185 6.22 -17.48 0.68
N ASN A 186 7.11 -18.27 0.08
CA ASN A 186 6.98 -18.69 -1.32
C ASN A 186 5.65 -19.39 -1.61
N LYS A 187 5.12 -20.16 -0.65
CA LYS A 187 3.84 -20.86 -0.81
C LYS A 187 2.71 -19.86 -1.05
N ASN A 188 2.63 -18.84 -0.22
CA ASN A 188 1.57 -17.84 -0.28
C ASN A 188 1.69 -17.00 -1.56
N ILE A 189 2.88 -16.49 -1.85
CA ILE A 189 3.16 -15.71 -3.06
C ILE A 189 2.84 -16.51 -4.32
N ASN A 190 3.32 -17.76 -4.41
CA ASN A 190 3.09 -18.61 -5.58
C ASN A 190 1.61 -18.97 -5.75
N ASN A 191 0.87 -19.18 -4.66
CA ASN A 191 -0.57 -19.44 -4.74
C ASN A 191 -1.30 -18.22 -5.33
N TYR A 192 -0.95 -17.02 -4.89
CA TYR A 192 -1.54 -15.80 -5.42
C TYR A 192 -1.21 -15.62 -6.92
N LEU A 193 0.04 -15.78 -7.32
CA LEU A 193 0.46 -15.69 -8.73
C LEU A 193 -0.21 -16.76 -9.62
N LYS A 194 -0.50 -17.94 -9.09
CA LYS A 194 -1.28 -18.96 -9.80
C LYS A 194 -2.72 -18.48 -10.07
N GLU A 195 -3.34 -17.80 -9.12
CA GLU A 195 -4.67 -17.22 -9.34
C GLU A 195 -4.61 -16.12 -10.41
N GLU A 196 -3.67 -15.18 -10.35
CA GLU A 196 -3.50 -14.16 -11.41
C GLU A 196 -3.34 -14.79 -12.80
N LYS A 197 -2.53 -15.87 -12.89
CA LYS A 197 -2.31 -16.57 -14.16
C LYS A 197 -3.58 -17.17 -14.75
N LYS A 198 -4.52 -17.69 -13.93
CA LYS A 198 -5.82 -18.19 -14.39
C LYS A 198 -6.64 -17.12 -15.10
N TYR A 199 -6.54 -15.86 -14.64
CA TYR A 199 -7.24 -14.72 -15.20
C TYR A 199 -6.53 -14.06 -16.38
N ASN A 200 -5.34 -14.53 -16.77
CA ASN A 200 -4.57 -14.00 -17.90
C ASN A 200 -4.44 -12.48 -17.89
N LEU A 201 -4.07 -11.89 -16.74
CA LEU A 201 -3.98 -10.44 -16.56
C LEU A 201 -2.95 -9.74 -17.46
N GLU A 202 -2.13 -10.50 -18.18
CA GLU A 202 -1.18 -10.00 -19.17
C GLU A 202 -1.79 -9.86 -20.58
N ARG A 203 -3.02 -10.36 -20.80
CA ARG A 203 -3.64 -10.40 -22.13
C ARG A 203 -4.63 -9.26 -22.33
N LYS A 204 -4.49 -8.55 -23.44
CA LYS A 204 -5.45 -7.51 -23.85
C LYS A 204 -6.89 -8.04 -23.93
N SER A 205 -7.08 -9.29 -24.35
CA SER A 205 -8.39 -9.93 -24.45
C SER A 205 -9.13 -9.99 -23.12
N THR A 206 -8.43 -10.18 -22.00
CA THR A 206 -9.01 -10.16 -20.65
C THR A 206 -9.69 -8.82 -20.36
N PHE A 207 -9.03 -7.72 -20.66
CA PHE A 207 -9.55 -6.39 -20.41
C PHE A 207 -10.68 -6.01 -21.40
N LEU A 208 -10.60 -6.48 -22.65
CA LEU A 208 -11.71 -6.30 -23.61
C LEU A 208 -12.96 -7.05 -23.16
N SER A 209 -12.80 -8.28 -22.63
CA SER A 209 -13.92 -9.04 -22.04
C SER A 209 -14.51 -8.31 -20.83
N PHE A 210 -13.66 -7.86 -19.92
CA PHE A 210 -14.07 -7.06 -18.78
C PHE A 210 -14.92 -5.84 -19.18
N PHE A 211 -14.48 -5.04 -20.15
CA PHE A 211 -15.26 -3.90 -20.64
C PHE A 211 -16.60 -4.29 -21.27
N LYS A 212 -16.64 -5.39 -22.01
CA LYS A 212 -17.89 -5.92 -22.58
C LYS A 212 -18.88 -6.30 -21.47
N GLU A 213 -18.42 -6.96 -20.43
CA GLU A 213 -19.24 -7.35 -19.28
C GLU A 213 -19.75 -6.15 -18.50
N VAL A 214 -18.90 -5.13 -18.23
CA VAL A 214 -19.32 -3.87 -17.59
C VAL A 214 -20.38 -3.14 -18.40
N LYS A 215 -20.25 -3.08 -19.73
CA LYS A 215 -21.29 -2.51 -20.61
C LYS A 215 -22.61 -3.27 -20.51
N ASN A 216 -22.58 -4.59 -20.38
CA ASN A 216 -23.77 -5.39 -20.20
C ASN A 216 -24.43 -5.14 -18.84
N LEU A 217 -23.63 -5.04 -17.75
CA LEU A 217 -24.12 -4.67 -16.42
C LEU A 217 -24.85 -3.31 -16.47
N LYS A 218 -24.26 -2.32 -17.12
CA LYS A 218 -24.89 -1.00 -17.29
C LYS A 218 -26.28 -1.10 -17.97
N LYS A 219 -26.40 -1.94 -19.01
CA LYS A 219 -27.70 -2.15 -19.70
C LYS A 219 -28.73 -2.77 -18.75
N ILE A 220 -28.33 -3.77 -17.95
CA ILE A 220 -29.21 -4.44 -16.99
C ILE A 220 -29.68 -3.46 -15.92
N VAL A 221 -28.76 -2.71 -15.31
CA VAL A 221 -29.09 -1.69 -14.29
C VAL A 221 -30.05 -0.65 -14.84
N ASN A 222 -29.76 -0.08 -16.02
CA ASN A 222 -30.64 0.90 -16.63
C ASN A 222 -32.06 0.35 -16.91
N LYS A 223 -32.16 -0.92 -17.36
CA LYS A 223 -33.47 -1.57 -17.57
C LYS A 223 -34.23 -1.74 -16.24
N THR A 224 -33.53 -2.06 -15.14
CA THR A 224 -34.19 -2.25 -13.83
C THR A 224 -34.63 -0.94 -13.20
N ILE A 225 -33.87 0.16 -13.39
CA ILE A 225 -34.24 1.48 -12.86
C ILE A 225 -35.42 2.11 -13.63
N ASN A 226 -35.58 1.81 -14.93
CA ASN A 226 -36.62 2.36 -15.79
C ASN A 226 -37.89 1.51 -15.79
N GLN A 227 -38.01 0.47 -15.01
CA GLN A 227 -39.20 -0.31 -14.70
C GLN A 227 -39.88 0.21 -13.43
#